data_0c77ee983cf0642e1edf4799b0a68694
#
_entry.id   0c77ee983cf0642e1edf4799b0a68694
#
_cell.length_a   1.000
_cell.length_b   1.000
_cell.length_c   1.000
_cell.angle_alpha   90.00
_cell.angle_beta   90.00
_cell.angle_gamma   90.00
#
_symmetry.space_group_name_H-M   'P 1'
#
loop_
_entity.id
_entity.type
_entity.pdbx_description
1 polymer ?
#
loop_
_entity_poly.entity_id
_entity_poly.type
_entity_poly.pdbx_seq_one_letter_code
_entity_poly.pdbx_strand_id
1 'polypeptide(L)'
;MLSVIKKAFPKTLPVLAGYIFLGIAYGISMKSQGFGVGWSTLASVFLFGGSMQFALIDFLGSAFAPLTIAVLTVLIQARHVFYGLSMLEKYSNIGPWKPYAIFALSDETYSLVVGGAPEGVKPGPWYAAVSALDQLYWVIGTVLGALIGELIPTHLMTGIDFAMTALFVVIVTEQTMDAVAAYRAGKMSLTNLLFSPLLGGIATLVCLLLLGSENGRFLLPAMGVMLAGFLVRYVTGGKGELA
;
A
#
# COMPACT_ATOMS: atom_id res chain seq x y z
N MET A 1 20.46 13.84 14.48
CA MET A 1 19.10 13.36 14.18
C MET A 1 18.09 14.51 14.06
N LEU A 2 17.97 15.40 15.04
CA LEU A 2 17.00 16.51 15.02
C LEU A 2 17.13 17.43 13.79
N SER A 3 18.34 17.73 13.34
CA SER A 3 18.59 18.53 12.12
C SER A 3 18.12 17.82 10.84
N VAL A 4 18.20 16.49 10.81
CA VAL A 4 17.72 15.68 9.69
C VAL A 4 16.19 15.65 9.66
N ILE A 5 15.56 15.48 10.83
CA ILE A 5 14.08 15.54 10.96
C ILE A 5 13.54 16.88 10.49
N LYS A 6 14.18 18.00 10.88
CA LYS A 6 13.80 19.35 10.42
C LYS A 6 13.88 19.51 8.90
N LYS A 7 14.78 18.79 8.23
CA LYS A 7 14.89 18.79 6.76
C LYS A 7 13.89 17.81 6.10
N ALA A 8 13.55 16.69 6.77
CA ALA A 8 12.61 15.70 6.27
C ALA A 8 11.17 16.18 6.38
N PHE A 9 10.80 16.81 7.49
CA PHE A 9 9.44 17.23 7.80
C PHE A 9 8.73 17.99 6.67
N PRO A 10 9.31 19.05 6.05
CA PRO A 10 8.64 19.75 4.96
C PRO A 10 8.36 18.86 3.74
N LYS A 11 9.22 17.86 3.50
CA LYS A 11 9.06 16.94 2.37
C LYS A 11 8.01 15.87 2.62
N THR A 12 7.74 15.53 3.90
CA THR A 12 6.72 14.55 4.28
C THR A 12 5.33 15.18 4.52
N LEU A 13 5.18 16.50 4.42
CA LEU A 13 3.89 17.18 4.62
C LEU A 13 2.75 16.67 3.72
N PRO A 14 2.97 16.37 2.42
CA PRO A 14 1.92 15.79 1.59
C PRO A 14 1.48 14.41 2.11
N VAL A 15 2.44 13.60 2.57
CA VAL A 15 2.15 12.28 3.16
C VAL A 15 1.40 12.41 4.47
N LEU A 16 1.77 13.39 5.32
CA LEU A 16 1.06 13.68 6.58
C LEU A 16 -0.43 13.86 6.35
N ALA A 17 -0.82 14.70 5.37
CA ALA A 17 -2.22 14.94 5.09
C ALA A 17 -2.96 13.65 4.68
N GLY A 18 -2.39 12.86 3.76
CA GLY A 18 -2.96 11.60 3.32
C GLY A 18 -3.03 10.56 4.46
N TYR A 19 -1.93 10.38 5.19
CA TYR A 19 -1.82 9.36 6.23
C TYR A 19 -2.68 9.64 7.46
N ILE A 20 -2.84 10.90 7.87
CA ILE A 20 -3.79 11.23 8.95
C ILE A 20 -5.20 10.88 8.51
N PHE A 21 -5.61 11.28 7.30
CA PHE A 21 -6.95 11.02 6.80
C PHE A 21 -7.23 9.50 6.66
N LEU A 22 -6.36 8.76 5.98
CA LEU A 22 -6.50 7.32 5.80
C LEU A 22 -6.36 6.55 7.11
N GLY A 23 -5.46 6.97 7.99
CA GLY A 23 -5.32 6.40 9.32
C GLY A 23 -6.58 6.55 10.17
N ILE A 24 -7.22 7.72 10.13
CA ILE A 24 -8.52 7.94 10.80
C ILE A 24 -9.56 6.97 10.23
N ALA A 25 -9.68 6.84 8.91
CA ALA A 25 -10.60 5.91 8.28
C ALA A 25 -10.32 4.46 8.73
N TYR A 26 -9.04 4.04 8.74
CA TYR A 26 -8.64 2.72 9.24
C TYR A 26 -9.02 2.49 10.70
N GLY A 27 -8.72 3.46 11.59
CA GLY A 27 -9.04 3.37 13.01
C GLY A 27 -10.54 3.23 13.27
N ILE A 28 -11.38 4.00 12.56
CA ILE A 28 -12.85 3.89 12.63
C ILE A 28 -13.30 2.52 12.11
N SER A 29 -12.75 2.05 10.99
CA SER A 29 -13.09 0.74 10.42
C SER A 29 -12.73 -0.42 11.36
N MET A 30 -11.57 -0.37 12.03
CA MET A 30 -11.19 -1.35 13.06
C MET A 30 -12.21 -1.34 14.23
N LYS A 31 -12.62 -0.15 14.66
CA LYS A 31 -13.61 -0.01 15.73
C LYS A 31 -14.98 -0.56 15.32
N SER A 32 -15.43 -0.34 14.10
CA SER A 32 -16.71 -0.86 13.60
C SER A 32 -16.78 -2.39 13.63
N GLN A 33 -15.63 -3.06 13.48
CA GLN A 33 -15.48 -4.51 13.60
C GLN A 33 -15.22 -5.01 15.04
N GLY A 34 -15.32 -4.12 16.03
CA GLY A 34 -15.18 -4.48 17.45
C GLY A 34 -13.74 -4.45 17.98
N PHE A 35 -12.77 -4.03 17.18
CA PHE A 35 -11.38 -3.91 17.63
C PHE A 35 -11.16 -2.55 18.32
N GLY A 36 -10.67 -2.57 19.56
CA GLY A 36 -10.39 -1.35 20.30
C GLY A 36 -9.11 -0.64 19.86
N VAL A 37 -8.89 0.57 20.40
CA VAL A 37 -7.73 1.43 20.11
C VAL A 37 -6.40 0.69 20.23
N GLY A 38 -6.24 -0.19 21.23
CA GLY A 38 -5.01 -0.96 21.44
C GLY A 38 -4.67 -1.86 20.24
N TRP A 39 -5.63 -2.62 19.73
CA TRP A 39 -5.42 -3.50 18.58
C TRP A 39 -5.14 -2.71 17.30
N SER A 40 -5.89 -1.64 17.08
CA SER A 40 -5.68 -0.76 15.92
C SER A 40 -4.28 -0.14 15.93
N THR A 41 -3.82 0.34 17.09
CA THR A 41 -2.48 0.90 17.27
C THR A 41 -1.38 -0.14 17.08
N LEU A 42 -1.52 -1.33 17.69
CA LEU A 42 -0.55 -2.42 17.51
C LEU A 42 -0.40 -2.81 16.04
N ALA A 43 -1.52 -2.96 15.33
CA ALA A 43 -1.49 -3.25 13.91
C ALA A 43 -0.76 -2.13 13.12
N SER A 44 -1.00 -0.87 13.43
CA SER A 44 -0.36 0.26 12.74
C SER A 44 1.14 0.38 13.04
N VAL A 45 1.58 -0.02 14.24
CA VAL A 45 3.01 0.00 14.60
C VAL A 45 3.76 -1.18 14.01
N PHE A 46 3.19 -2.40 14.05
CA PHE A 46 3.92 -3.63 13.72
C PHE A 46 3.68 -4.16 12.32
N LEU A 47 2.55 -3.84 11.70
CA LEU A 47 2.27 -4.24 10.31
C LEU A 47 2.61 -3.13 9.31
N PHE A 48 2.26 -1.90 9.62
CA PHE A 48 2.52 -0.69 8.81
C PHE A 48 2.36 -0.93 7.30
N GLY A 49 1.26 -1.59 6.91
CA GLY A 49 1.04 -2.10 5.56
C GLY A 49 -0.03 -1.36 4.74
N GLY A 50 -0.55 -0.22 5.20
CA GLY A 50 -1.54 0.58 4.49
C GLY A 50 -2.72 -0.27 3.97
N SER A 51 -2.75 -0.54 2.67
CA SER A 51 -3.79 -1.36 2.03
C SER A 51 -3.95 -2.76 2.65
N MET A 52 -2.83 -3.38 3.09
CA MET A 52 -2.90 -4.67 3.77
C MET A 52 -3.59 -4.58 5.13
N GLN A 53 -3.45 -3.47 5.85
CA GLN A 53 -4.15 -3.27 7.12
C GLN A 53 -5.67 -3.15 6.93
N PHE A 54 -6.14 -2.51 5.86
CA PHE A 54 -7.56 -2.50 5.52
C PHE A 54 -8.06 -3.91 5.16
N ALA A 55 -7.31 -4.65 4.33
CA ALA A 55 -7.64 -6.03 4.00
C ALA A 55 -7.66 -6.95 5.25
N LEU A 56 -6.79 -6.69 6.23
CA LEU A 56 -6.75 -7.42 7.49
C LEU A 56 -8.09 -7.33 8.25
N ILE A 57 -8.79 -6.21 8.18
CA ILE A 57 -10.11 -6.05 8.82
C ILE A 57 -11.07 -7.11 8.33
N ASP A 58 -11.14 -7.29 6.99
CA ASP A 58 -12.01 -8.30 6.37
C ASP A 58 -11.56 -9.73 6.73
N PHE A 59 -10.24 -9.96 6.78
CA PHE A 59 -9.71 -11.27 7.14
C PHE A 59 -10.02 -11.65 8.58
N LEU A 60 -10.00 -10.69 9.51
CA LEU A 60 -10.35 -10.92 10.91
C LEU A 60 -11.85 -11.13 11.11
N GLY A 61 -12.69 -10.50 10.29
CA GLY A 61 -14.15 -10.63 10.32
C GLY A 61 -14.70 -11.84 9.57
N SER A 62 -13.88 -12.59 8.84
CA SER A 62 -14.29 -13.63 7.91
C SER A 62 -13.62 -14.97 8.16
N ALA A 63 -14.27 -16.06 7.75
CA ALA A 63 -13.71 -17.42 7.85
C ALA A 63 -12.78 -17.76 6.67
N PHE A 64 -11.82 -16.88 6.32
CA PHE A 64 -10.83 -17.19 5.31
C PHE A 64 -9.85 -18.27 5.77
N ALA A 65 -9.49 -19.19 4.88
CA ALA A 65 -8.45 -20.15 5.17
C ALA A 65 -7.09 -19.44 5.33
N PRO A 66 -6.24 -19.83 6.30
CA PRO A 66 -4.93 -19.19 6.53
C PRO A 66 -4.05 -19.12 5.29
N LEU A 67 -4.11 -20.13 4.42
CA LEU A 67 -3.37 -20.13 3.16
C LEU A 67 -3.86 -19.04 2.21
N THR A 68 -5.16 -18.82 2.14
CA THR A 68 -5.76 -17.74 1.33
C THR A 68 -5.28 -16.38 1.82
N ILE A 69 -5.28 -16.14 3.14
CA ILE A 69 -4.77 -14.91 3.75
C ILE A 69 -3.30 -14.71 3.38
N ALA A 70 -2.47 -15.75 3.53
CA ALA A 70 -1.05 -15.67 3.20
C ALA A 70 -0.80 -15.32 1.74
N VAL A 71 -1.50 -15.97 0.80
CA VAL A 71 -1.36 -15.68 -0.63
C VAL A 71 -1.83 -14.27 -0.96
N LEU A 72 -2.98 -13.85 -0.45
CA LEU A 72 -3.50 -12.49 -0.66
C LEU A 72 -2.55 -11.44 -0.08
N THR A 73 -1.97 -11.68 1.09
CA THR A 73 -0.97 -10.79 1.69
C THR A 73 0.23 -10.59 0.77
N VAL A 74 0.81 -11.69 0.26
CA VAL A 74 1.95 -11.64 -0.67
C VAL A 74 1.58 -10.86 -1.94
N LEU A 75 0.39 -11.07 -2.46
CA LEU A 75 -0.05 -10.43 -3.70
C LEU A 75 -0.36 -8.93 -3.52
N ILE A 76 -1.03 -8.55 -2.43
CA ILE A 76 -1.28 -7.14 -2.09
C ILE A 76 0.05 -6.39 -1.91
N GLN A 77 1.02 -7.04 -1.25
CA GLN A 77 2.32 -6.45 -0.93
C GLN A 77 3.40 -6.72 -2.00
N ALA A 78 3.09 -7.37 -3.13
CA ALA A 78 4.05 -7.72 -4.17
C ALA A 78 4.85 -6.51 -4.70
N ARG A 79 4.23 -5.33 -4.75
CA ARG A 79 4.89 -4.07 -5.14
C ARG A 79 6.10 -3.72 -4.27
N HIS A 80 6.09 -4.09 -2.98
CA HIS A 80 7.21 -3.83 -2.07
C HIS A 80 8.47 -4.62 -2.44
N VAL A 81 8.34 -5.73 -3.16
CA VAL A 81 9.50 -6.47 -3.73
C VAL A 81 10.23 -5.57 -4.73
N PHE A 82 9.50 -4.89 -5.61
CA PHE A 82 10.10 -3.98 -6.60
C PHE A 82 10.73 -2.75 -5.94
N TYR A 83 10.07 -2.17 -4.93
CA TYR A 83 10.66 -1.08 -4.15
C TYR A 83 11.93 -1.53 -3.44
N GLY A 84 11.90 -2.70 -2.80
CA GLY A 84 13.06 -3.29 -2.15
C GLY A 84 14.22 -3.51 -3.11
N LEU A 85 13.97 -4.06 -4.30
CA LEU A 85 14.98 -4.28 -5.33
C LEU A 85 15.62 -2.96 -5.78
N SER A 86 14.83 -1.91 -6.02
CA SER A 86 15.35 -0.61 -6.43
C SER A 86 16.12 0.13 -5.32
N MET A 87 15.86 -0.21 -4.06
CA MET A 87 16.52 0.38 -2.90
C MET A 87 17.72 -0.43 -2.38
N LEU A 88 18.00 -1.63 -2.93
CA LEU A 88 19.07 -2.51 -2.46
C LEU A 88 20.43 -1.81 -2.36
N GLU A 89 20.84 -1.10 -3.42
CA GLU A 89 22.10 -0.40 -3.47
C GLU A 89 22.11 0.76 -2.46
N LYS A 90 21.04 1.55 -2.41
CA LYS A 90 20.92 2.72 -1.51
C LYS A 90 20.89 2.33 -0.04
N TYR A 91 20.34 1.16 0.28
CA TYR A 91 20.26 0.64 1.65
C TYR A 91 21.46 -0.25 2.03
N SER A 92 22.39 -0.53 1.10
CA SER A 92 23.54 -1.42 1.37
C SER A 92 24.42 -0.93 2.53
N ASN A 93 24.69 0.38 2.58
CA ASN A 93 25.68 0.98 3.48
C ASN A 93 25.09 2.00 4.47
N ILE A 94 23.84 1.85 4.90
CA ILE A 94 23.20 2.77 5.85
C ILE A 94 23.33 2.35 7.31
N GLY A 95 24.06 1.27 7.59
CA GLY A 95 24.38 0.81 8.94
C GLY A 95 23.14 0.37 9.74
N PRO A 96 23.03 0.74 11.04
CA PRO A 96 21.96 0.23 11.93
C PRO A 96 20.57 0.70 11.54
N TRP A 97 20.42 1.67 10.63
CA TRP A 97 19.13 2.16 10.15
C TRP A 97 18.47 1.22 9.15
N LYS A 98 19.23 0.27 8.59
CA LYS A 98 18.78 -0.60 7.51
C LYS A 98 17.53 -1.44 7.86
N PRO A 99 17.46 -2.16 8.99
CA PRO A 99 16.29 -2.98 9.32
C PRO A 99 15.02 -2.13 9.40
N TYR A 100 15.10 -0.95 10.00
CA TYR A 100 13.96 -0.06 10.13
C TYR A 100 13.55 0.55 8.78
N ALA A 101 14.50 0.99 7.98
CA ALA A 101 14.21 1.55 6.65
C ALA A 101 13.58 0.51 5.70
N ILE A 102 13.94 -0.77 5.83
CA ILE A 102 13.31 -1.86 5.07
C ILE A 102 11.88 -2.10 5.57
N PHE A 103 11.69 -2.20 6.88
CA PHE A 103 10.38 -2.43 7.49
C PHE A 103 9.37 -1.32 7.15
N ALA A 104 9.80 -0.07 7.24
CA ALA A 104 8.92 1.09 7.07
C ALA A 104 8.89 1.65 5.63
N LEU A 105 9.26 0.84 4.63
CA LEU A 105 9.22 1.23 3.22
C LEU A 105 7.80 1.06 2.68
N SER A 106 7.02 2.13 2.69
CA SER A 106 5.69 2.23 2.05
C SER A 106 5.80 2.85 0.64
N ASP A 107 4.70 2.95 -0.07
CA ASP A 107 4.63 3.60 -1.39
C ASP A 107 5.08 5.06 -1.31
N GLU A 108 4.55 5.77 -0.32
CA GLU A 108 4.82 7.19 -0.09
C GLU A 108 6.25 7.40 0.39
N THR A 109 6.71 6.57 1.35
CA THR A 109 8.10 6.61 1.80
C THR A 109 9.06 6.35 0.64
N TYR A 110 8.76 5.35 -0.21
CA TYR A 110 9.54 5.06 -1.41
C TYR A 110 9.65 6.28 -2.32
N SER A 111 8.53 6.94 -2.61
CA SER A 111 8.50 8.12 -3.49
C SER A 111 9.41 9.26 -3.00
N LEU A 112 9.51 9.42 -1.67
CA LEU A 112 10.33 10.45 -1.03
C LEU A 112 11.83 10.09 -0.96
N VAL A 113 12.16 8.80 -0.90
CA VAL A 113 13.53 8.34 -0.67
C VAL A 113 14.22 7.78 -1.91
N VAL A 114 13.47 7.43 -2.97
CA VAL A 114 14.03 6.86 -4.20
C VAL A 114 15.04 7.78 -4.88
N GLY A 115 14.90 9.09 -4.75
CA GLY A 115 15.88 10.09 -5.21
C GLY A 115 17.17 10.15 -4.39
N GLY A 116 17.24 9.45 -3.24
CA GLY A 116 18.39 9.51 -2.33
C GLY A 116 18.27 10.58 -1.24
N ALA A 117 19.31 10.70 -0.42
CA ALA A 117 19.38 11.74 0.59
C ALA A 117 19.76 13.10 -0.03
N PRO A 118 19.26 14.23 0.49
CA PRO A 118 19.67 15.55 0.05
C PRO A 118 21.17 15.78 0.27
N GLU A 119 21.74 16.67 -0.51
CA GLU A 119 23.15 17.04 -0.39
C GLU A 119 23.51 17.46 1.06
N GLY A 120 24.65 16.98 1.53
CA GLY A 120 25.14 17.22 2.89
C GLY A 120 24.36 16.48 4.00
N VAL A 121 23.47 15.54 3.67
CA VAL A 121 22.74 14.71 4.65
C VAL A 121 23.17 13.25 4.53
N LYS A 122 23.50 12.62 5.67
CA LYS A 122 23.84 11.19 5.69
C LYS A 122 22.62 10.35 5.30
N PRO A 123 22.74 9.37 4.37
CA PRO A 123 21.61 8.59 3.86
C PRO A 123 20.85 7.82 4.95
N GLY A 124 21.53 7.10 5.84
CA GLY A 124 20.88 6.29 6.86
C GLY A 124 19.94 7.07 7.78
N PRO A 125 20.42 8.14 8.46
CA PRO A 125 19.55 9.03 9.23
C PRO A 125 18.44 9.69 8.42
N TRP A 126 18.66 9.98 7.13
CA TRP A 126 17.64 10.53 6.24
C TRP A 126 16.48 9.56 6.02
N TYR A 127 16.81 8.34 5.56
CA TYR A 127 15.80 7.31 5.31
C TYR A 127 15.01 6.97 6.58
N ALA A 128 15.71 6.80 7.71
CA ALA A 128 15.05 6.54 8.98
C ALA A 128 14.16 7.70 9.45
N ALA A 129 14.54 8.96 9.21
CA ALA A 129 13.75 10.11 9.59
C ALA A 129 12.46 10.24 8.76
N VAL A 130 12.54 10.05 7.43
CA VAL A 130 11.37 10.04 6.55
C VAL A 130 10.42 8.91 6.95
N SER A 131 10.93 7.68 7.06
CA SER A 131 10.13 6.51 7.46
C SER A 131 9.47 6.70 8.83
N ALA A 132 10.18 7.29 9.80
CA ALA A 132 9.64 7.50 11.15
C ALA A 132 8.53 8.56 11.18
N LEU A 133 8.64 9.61 10.38
CA LEU A 133 7.61 10.63 10.24
C LEU A 133 6.36 10.03 9.60
N ASP A 134 6.51 9.31 8.50
CA ASP A 134 5.40 8.67 7.78
C ASP A 134 4.68 7.66 8.68
N GLN A 135 5.41 6.79 9.37
CA GLN A 135 4.83 5.84 10.32
C GLN A 135 4.11 6.55 11.47
N LEU A 136 4.71 7.62 12.02
CA LEU A 136 4.09 8.41 13.08
C LEU A 136 2.75 9.02 12.63
N TYR A 137 2.69 9.55 11.42
CA TYR A 137 1.45 10.12 10.87
C TYR A 137 0.35 9.07 10.75
N TRP A 138 0.69 7.88 10.26
CA TRP A 138 -0.24 6.76 10.16
C TRP A 138 -0.75 6.31 11.53
N VAL A 139 0.15 6.15 12.51
CA VAL A 139 -0.22 5.74 13.87
C VAL A 139 -1.10 6.79 14.55
N ILE A 140 -0.75 8.09 14.44
CA ILE A 140 -1.57 9.18 14.97
C ILE A 140 -2.97 9.16 14.33
N GLY A 141 -3.06 9.05 13.01
CA GLY A 141 -4.34 8.94 12.31
C GLY A 141 -5.16 7.75 12.83
N THR A 142 -4.55 6.58 12.94
CA THR A 142 -5.20 5.37 13.46
C THR A 142 -5.74 5.55 14.88
N VAL A 143 -4.93 6.09 15.78
CA VAL A 143 -5.35 6.33 17.18
C VAL A 143 -6.51 7.31 17.24
N LEU A 144 -6.42 8.43 16.51
CA LEU A 144 -7.50 9.40 16.41
C LEU A 144 -8.77 8.78 15.85
N GLY A 145 -8.67 7.99 14.79
CA GLY A 145 -9.80 7.30 14.17
C GLY A 145 -10.46 6.29 15.11
N ALA A 146 -9.66 5.48 15.81
CA ALA A 146 -10.17 4.51 16.76
C ALA A 146 -10.87 5.18 17.95
N LEU A 147 -10.32 6.29 18.47
CA LEU A 147 -10.95 7.10 19.53
C LEU A 147 -12.24 7.77 19.05
N ILE A 148 -12.24 8.38 17.87
CA ILE A 148 -13.43 8.97 17.25
C ILE A 148 -14.48 7.90 17.04
N GLY A 149 -14.09 6.72 16.56
CA GLY A 149 -14.99 5.57 16.38
C GLY A 149 -15.65 5.10 17.67
N GLU A 150 -15.04 5.31 18.85
CA GLU A 150 -15.68 5.04 20.15
C GLU A 150 -16.83 5.99 20.46
N LEU A 151 -16.80 7.20 19.91
CA LEU A 151 -17.81 8.24 20.14
C LEU A 151 -18.95 8.18 19.10
N ILE A 152 -18.74 7.51 17.96
CA ILE A 152 -19.74 7.42 16.90
C ILE A 152 -20.69 6.27 17.20
N PRO A 153 -22.01 6.52 17.27
CA PRO A 153 -23.01 5.45 17.36
C PRO A 153 -22.92 4.48 16.19
N THR A 154 -23.08 3.19 16.43
CA THR A 154 -22.92 2.13 15.42
C THR A 154 -23.81 2.32 14.18
N HIS A 155 -25.00 2.88 14.34
CA HIS A 155 -25.91 3.15 13.22
C HIS A 155 -25.41 4.28 12.29
N LEU A 156 -24.49 5.13 12.73
CA LEU A 156 -23.85 6.16 11.89
C LEU A 156 -22.55 5.67 11.24
N MET A 157 -22.08 4.48 11.60
CA MET A 157 -20.90 3.85 10.99
C MET A 157 -21.22 3.18 9.66
N THR A 158 -22.49 3.14 9.26
CA THR A 158 -22.92 2.60 7.96
C THR A 158 -22.23 3.36 6.82
N GLY A 159 -21.49 2.64 5.98
CA GLY A 159 -20.74 3.23 4.87
C GLY A 159 -19.23 3.47 5.16
N ILE A 160 -18.77 3.31 6.41
CA ILE A 160 -17.33 3.35 6.71
C ILE A 160 -16.58 2.21 6.00
N ASP A 161 -17.24 1.08 5.79
CA ASP A 161 -16.73 -0.05 5.02
C ASP A 161 -16.35 0.35 3.58
N PHE A 162 -16.94 1.44 3.07
CA PHE A 162 -16.55 2.02 1.79
C PHE A 162 -15.15 2.65 1.80
N ALA A 163 -14.57 2.94 2.97
CA ALA A 163 -13.25 3.58 3.07
C ALA A 163 -12.16 2.73 2.40
N MET A 164 -12.22 1.41 2.53
CA MET A 164 -11.29 0.49 1.84
C MET A 164 -11.50 0.54 0.32
N THR A 165 -12.73 0.48 -0.14
CA THR A 165 -13.06 0.62 -1.57
C THR A 165 -12.56 1.96 -2.12
N ALA A 166 -12.80 3.05 -1.39
CA ALA A 166 -12.33 4.38 -1.76
C ALA A 166 -10.80 4.44 -1.85
N LEU A 167 -10.08 3.84 -0.90
CA LEU A 167 -8.61 3.75 -0.94
C LEU A 167 -8.13 3.07 -2.22
N PHE A 168 -8.69 1.92 -2.57
CA PHE A 168 -8.30 1.21 -3.80
C PHE A 168 -8.66 2.00 -5.05
N VAL A 169 -9.78 2.70 -5.08
CA VAL A 169 -10.15 3.59 -6.20
C VAL A 169 -9.13 4.71 -6.35
N VAL A 170 -8.69 5.33 -5.25
CA VAL A 170 -7.65 6.37 -5.28
C VAL A 170 -6.34 5.80 -5.82
N ILE A 171 -5.87 4.67 -5.30
CA ILE A 171 -4.62 4.02 -5.76
C ILE A 171 -4.69 3.71 -7.26
N VAL A 172 -5.78 3.12 -7.75
CA VAL A 172 -5.95 2.81 -9.18
C VAL A 172 -5.99 4.08 -10.02
N THR A 173 -6.63 5.14 -9.50
CA THR A 173 -6.71 6.43 -10.19
C THR A 173 -5.33 7.06 -10.32
N GLU A 174 -4.55 7.12 -9.25
CA GLU A 174 -3.19 7.66 -9.27
C GLU A 174 -2.29 6.87 -10.23
N GLN A 175 -2.27 5.55 -10.13
CA GLN A 175 -1.49 4.69 -11.05
C GLN A 175 -1.91 4.89 -12.51
N THR A 176 -3.20 5.06 -12.77
CA THR A 176 -3.70 5.33 -14.12
C THR A 176 -3.27 6.71 -14.62
N MET A 177 -3.33 7.72 -13.77
CA MET A 177 -2.87 9.07 -14.12
C MET A 177 -1.37 9.10 -14.44
N ASP A 178 -0.56 8.42 -13.65
CA ASP A 178 0.89 8.30 -13.87
C ASP A 178 1.19 7.56 -15.17
N ALA A 179 0.50 6.45 -15.44
CA ALA A 179 0.64 5.70 -16.67
C ALA A 179 0.21 6.52 -17.90
N VAL A 180 -0.89 7.30 -17.81
CA VAL A 180 -1.33 8.22 -18.88
C VAL A 180 -0.32 9.35 -19.08
N ALA A 181 0.26 9.89 -18.02
CA ALA A 181 1.30 10.90 -18.10
C ALA A 181 2.56 10.35 -18.81
N ALA A 182 2.97 9.13 -18.46
CA ALA A 182 4.09 8.44 -19.12
C ALA A 182 3.80 8.17 -20.62
N TYR A 183 2.58 7.77 -20.96
CA TYR A 183 2.14 7.60 -22.36
C TYR A 183 2.19 8.93 -23.13
N ARG A 184 1.65 10.00 -22.57
CA ARG A 184 1.67 11.35 -23.20
C ARG A 184 3.09 11.89 -23.37
N ALA A 185 4.01 11.51 -22.48
CA ALA A 185 5.43 11.85 -22.58
C ALA A 185 6.21 10.96 -23.56
N GLY A 186 5.56 10.03 -24.25
CA GLY A 186 6.20 9.09 -25.18
C GLY A 186 7.09 8.03 -24.50
N LYS A 187 6.99 7.87 -23.18
CA LYS A 187 7.79 6.90 -22.39
C LYS A 187 7.13 5.53 -22.30
N MET A 188 5.86 5.42 -22.66
CA MET A 188 5.07 4.18 -22.58
C MET A 188 4.24 4.00 -23.85
N SER A 189 4.09 2.77 -24.33
CA SER A 189 3.20 2.45 -25.44
C SER A 189 1.73 2.34 -25.00
N LEU A 190 0.78 2.53 -25.92
CA LEU A 190 -0.65 2.36 -25.64
C LEU A 190 -0.96 0.92 -25.17
N THR A 191 -0.28 -0.07 -25.75
CA THR A 191 -0.42 -1.47 -25.36
C THR A 191 -0.04 -1.68 -23.90
N ASN A 192 1.07 -1.06 -23.44
CA ASN A 192 1.53 -1.14 -22.07
C ASN A 192 0.57 -0.43 -21.11
N LEU A 193 0.03 0.72 -21.50
CA LEU A 193 -0.96 1.47 -20.72
C LEU A 193 -2.23 0.65 -20.46
N LEU A 194 -2.75 -0.02 -21.49
CA LEU A 194 -4.04 -0.71 -21.41
C LEU A 194 -3.92 -2.16 -20.91
N PHE A 195 -2.75 -2.79 -21.04
CA PHE A 195 -2.59 -4.21 -20.72
C PHE A 195 -2.96 -4.56 -19.28
N SER A 196 -2.38 -3.87 -18.29
CA SER A 196 -2.60 -4.18 -16.87
C SER A 196 -4.05 -3.97 -16.43
N PRO A 197 -4.70 -2.83 -16.72
CA PRO A 197 -6.11 -2.62 -16.33
C PRO A 197 -7.06 -3.61 -17.02
N LEU A 198 -6.85 -3.90 -18.31
CA LEU A 198 -7.69 -4.83 -19.04
C LEU A 198 -7.50 -6.27 -18.54
N LEU A 199 -6.27 -6.71 -18.36
CA LEU A 199 -5.98 -8.05 -17.82
C LEU A 199 -6.61 -8.21 -16.42
N GLY A 200 -6.43 -7.24 -15.53
CA GLY A 200 -6.99 -7.27 -14.19
C GLY A 200 -8.52 -7.25 -14.20
N GLY A 201 -9.12 -6.34 -14.95
CA GLY A 201 -10.58 -6.22 -15.05
C GLY A 201 -11.23 -7.46 -15.64
N ILE A 202 -10.72 -7.97 -16.77
CA ILE A 202 -11.26 -9.16 -17.44
C ILE A 202 -11.07 -10.41 -16.55
N ALA A 203 -9.87 -10.64 -16.01
CA ALA A 203 -9.62 -11.79 -15.15
C ALA A 203 -10.54 -11.80 -13.93
N THR A 204 -10.70 -10.65 -13.27
CA THR A 204 -11.59 -10.53 -12.12
C THR A 204 -13.03 -10.77 -12.50
N LEU A 205 -13.51 -10.12 -13.57
CA LEU A 205 -14.90 -10.28 -14.02
C LEU A 205 -15.22 -11.73 -14.41
N VAL A 206 -14.37 -12.38 -15.18
CA VAL A 206 -14.55 -13.77 -15.61
C VAL A 206 -14.57 -14.70 -14.39
N CYS A 207 -13.62 -14.58 -13.49
CA CYS A 207 -13.58 -15.42 -12.29
C CYS A 207 -14.77 -15.17 -11.36
N LEU A 208 -15.22 -13.92 -11.22
CA LEU A 208 -16.40 -13.56 -10.45
C LEU A 208 -17.67 -14.18 -11.03
N LEU A 209 -17.85 -14.13 -12.36
CA LEU A 209 -19.02 -14.72 -13.03
C LEU A 209 -19.02 -16.25 -12.97
N LEU A 210 -17.86 -16.90 -13.01
CA LEU A 210 -17.76 -18.35 -12.98
C LEU A 210 -17.83 -18.95 -11.58
N LEU A 211 -17.26 -18.28 -10.58
CA LEU A 211 -17.07 -18.83 -9.22
C LEU A 211 -17.95 -18.16 -8.16
N GLY A 212 -18.60 -17.06 -8.52
CA GLY A 212 -19.41 -16.26 -7.59
C GLY A 212 -18.54 -15.44 -6.62
N SER A 213 -19.24 -14.60 -5.84
CA SER A 213 -18.58 -13.70 -4.85
C SER A 213 -18.41 -14.32 -3.46
N GLU A 214 -19.01 -15.50 -3.21
CA GLU A 214 -19.04 -16.11 -1.88
C GLU A 214 -17.63 -16.40 -1.36
N ASN A 215 -17.34 -15.94 -0.13
CA ASN A 215 -16.06 -16.14 0.56
C ASN A 215 -14.81 -15.79 -0.28
N GLY A 216 -14.93 -14.86 -1.24
CA GLY A 216 -13.79 -14.45 -2.07
C GLY A 216 -13.19 -15.52 -2.97
N ARG A 217 -13.94 -16.59 -3.28
CA ARG A 217 -13.44 -17.73 -4.09
C ARG A 217 -12.88 -17.33 -5.45
N PHE A 218 -13.34 -16.24 -6.04
CA PHE A 218 -12.87 -15.71 -7.32
C PHE A 218 -11.50 -15.04 -7.23
N LEU A 219 -11.06 -14.57 -6.04
CA LEU A 219 -9.86 -13.75 -5.89
C LEU A 219 -8.59 -14.50 -6.29
N LEU A 220 -8.34 -15.68 -5.70
CA LEU A 220 -7.12 -16.45 -6.00
C LEU A 220 -7.03 -16.86 -7.46
N PRO A 221 -8.09 -17.42 -8.10
CA PRO A 221 -8.06 -17.71 -9.53
C PRO A 221 -7.85 -16.48 -10.40
N ALA A 222 -8.51 -15.35 -10.10
CA ALA A 222 -8.32 -14.10 -10.84
C ALA A 222 -6.86 -13.62 -10.77
N MET A 223 -6.25 -13.66 -9.58
CA MET A 223 -4.84 -13.30 -9.40
C MET A 223 -3.90 -14.28 -10.09
N GLY A 224 -4.23 -15.58 -10.09
CA GLY A 224 -3.48 -16.60 -10.86
C GLY A 224 -3.50 -16.31 -12.36
N VAL A 225 -4.65 -15.96 -12.91
CA VAL A 225 -4.78 -15.56 -14.33
C VAL A 225 -3.98 -14.30 -14.63
N MET A 226 -4.04 -13.30 -13.74
CA MET A 226 -3.24 -12.07 -13.89
C MET A 226 -1.74 -12.37 -13.87
N LEU A 227 -1.27 -13.16 -12.91
CA LEU A 227 0.14 -13.56 -12.82
C LEU A 227 0.58 -14.30 -14.08
N ALA A 228 -0.21 -15.28 -14.55
CA ALA A 228 0.07 -16.00 -15.78
C ALA A 228 0.14 -15.08 -16.99
N GLY A 229 -0.77 -14.12 -17.11
CA GLY A 229 -0.78 -13.10 -18.16
C GLY A 229 0.49 -12.23 -18.17
N PHE A 230 0.93 -11.78 -16.99
CA PHE A 230 2.19 -11.04 -16.85
C PHE A 230 3.41 -11.89 -17.18
N LEU A 231 3.46 -13.16 -16.74
CA LEU A 231 4.54 -14.08 -17.07
C LEU A 231 4.63 -14.38 -18.56
N VAL A 232 3.49 -14.65 -19.21
CA VAL A 232 3.44 -14.85 -20.67
C VAL A 232 3.99 -13.60 -21.38
N ARG A 233 3.55 -12.43 -21.00
CA ARG A 233 4.04 -11.18 -21.57
C ARG A 233 5.55 -10.98 -21.34
N TYR A 234 6.05 -11.26 -20.16
CA TYR A 234 7.47 -11.18 -19.84
C TYR A 234 8.31 -12.11 -20.73
N VAL A 235 7.82 -13.33 -20.96
CA VAL A 235 8.52 -14.33 -21.79
C VAL A 235 8.43 -13.98 -23.28
N THR A 236 7.28 -13.46 -23.76
CA THR A 236 7.04 -13.18 -25.18
C THR A 236 7.50 -11.78 -25.59
N GLY A 237 7.47 -10.81 -24.69
CA GLY A 237 7.71 -9.38 -24.98
C GLY A 237 9.16 -8.92 -24.88
N GLY A 238 10.15 -9.81 -24.81
CA GLY A 238 11.57 -9.45 -24.73
C GLY A 238 11.92 -8.52 -23.55
N LYS A 239 13.06 -8.73 -22.93
CA LYS A 239 13.54 -8.04 -21.71
C LYS A 239 13.64 -6.51 -21.74
N GLY A 240 13.22 -5.84 -22.81
CA GLY A 240 13.38 -4.39 -23.03
C GLY A 240 12.13 -3.54 -22.82
N GLU A 241 10.94 -4.10 -22.64
CA GLU A 241 9.69 -3.32 -22.58
C GLU A 241 9.13 -3.10 -21.15
N LEU A 242 9.79 -3.63 -20.12
CA LEU A 242 9.35 -3.53 -18.73
C LEU A 242 10.32 -2.73 -17.83
N ALA A 243 11.31 -2.05 -18.40
CA ALA A 243 12.23 -1.18 -17.67
C ALA A 243 11.78 0.28 -17.72
#